data_872e2c18b4d2cf799ed30774a01e83fb
#
_entry.id   872e2c18b4d2cf799ed30774a01e83fb
#
_cell.length_a   1.000
_cell.length_b   1.000
_cell.length_c   1.000
_cell.angle_alpha   90.00
_cell.angle_beta   90.00
_cell.angle_gamma   90.00
#
_symmetry.space_group_name_H-M   'P 1'
#
loop_
_entity.id
_entity.type
_entity.pdbx_description
1 polymer ?
#
loop_
_entity_poly.entity_id
_entity_poly.type
_entity_poly.pdbx_seq_one_letter_code
_entity_poly.pdbx_strand_id
1 'polypeptide(L)'
;GIGDIPVVRPTTLVLVPGLVEIILNIARLKGRAFLGDLELIMCGAAPVPPRQMAECRELGITLCAGYGLTECANLTSGNYDTDKKPESMGHIYPEQQVKVVDGELWIKGDNVMKEYYKDPEHTAEVLEDGWFKTGDLVEFDDNDWIYITGRIKNLIILPNGENVSPEEIEELFY
;
A
#
# COMPACT_ATOMS: atom_id res chain seq x y z
N GLY A 1 -3.17 -5.26 22.47
CA GLY A 1 -2.13 -5.77 21.56
C GLY A 1 -2.54 -7.09 20.90
N ILE A 2 -1.64 -7.73 20.10
CA ILE A 2 -1.96 -8.99 19.37
C ILE A 2 -2.45 -10.09 20.34
N GLY A 3 -1.94 -10.14 21.57
CA GLY A 3 -2.37 -11.08 22.60
C GLY A 3 -3.84 -10.93 23.02
N ASP A 4 -4.45 -9.79 22.75
CA ASP A 4 -5.83 -9.49 23.12
C ASP A 4 -6.86 -9.93 22.07
N ILE A 5 -6.40 -10.39 20.89
CA ILE A 5 -7.28 -10.81 19.78
C ILE A 5 -8.35 -11.83 20.23
N PRO A 6 -8.02 -12.89 21.01
CA PRO A 6 -9.02 -13.85 21.44
C PRO A 6 -10.09 -13.27 22.37
N VAL A 7 -9.77 -12.18 23.06
CA VAL A 7 -10.67 -11.50 24.02
C VAL A 7 -11.51 -10.45 23.32
N VAL A 8 -10.86 -9.58 22.51
CA VAL A 8 -11.53 -8.49 21.79
C VAL A 8 -12.33 -9.01 20.60
N ARG A 9 -11.88 -10.11 19.97
CA ARG A 9 -12.49 -10.75 18.79
C ARG A 9 -12.77 -9.77 17.65
N PRO A 10 -11.74 -9.01 17.17
CA PRO A 10 -11.93 -8.08 16.07
C PRO A 10 -12.29 -8.86 14.78
N THR A 11 -13.13 -8.26 13.95
CA THR A 11 -13.41 -8.77 12.59
C THR A 11 -12.46 -8.19 11.56
N THR A 12 -11.92 -7.00 11.83
CA THR A 12 -11.02 -6.28 10.93
C THR A 12 -9.81 -5.74 11.71
N LEU A 13 -8.63 -5.83 11.11
CA LEU A 13 -7.39 -5.23 11.60
C LEU A 13 -6.71 -4.43 10.49
N VAL A 14 -6.09 -3.30 10.87
CA VAL A 14 -5.20 -2.52 10.00
C VAL A 14 -3.78 -2.75 10.47
N LEU A 15 -2.93 -3.29 9.62
CA LEU A 15 -1.61 -3.79 9.98
C LEU A 15 -0.56 -3.45 8.91
N VAL A 16 0.70 -3.55 9.30
CA VAL A 16 1.83 -3.60 8.38
C VAL A 16 2.30 -5.05 8.18
N PRO A 17 3.00 -5.39 7.09
CA PRO A 17 3.38 -6.78 6.78
C PRO A 17 4.11 -7.50 7.93
N GLY A 18 4.97 -6.79 8.68
CA GLY A 18 5.66 -7.36 9.83
C GLY A 18 4.72 -7.82 10.95
N LEU A 19 3.62 -7.11 11.19
CA LEU A 19 2.60 -7.52 12.17
C LEU A 19 1.72 -8.65 11.64
N VAL A 20 1.45 -8.69 10.35
CA VAL A 20 0.78 -9.84 9.70
C VAL A 20 1.59 -11.11 9.91
N GLU A 21 2.91 -11.07 9.70
CA GLU A 21 3.79 -12.22 9.93
C GLU A 21 3.72 -12.73 11.37
N ILE A 22 3.68 -11.81 12.36
CA ILE A 22 3.54 -12.19 13.76
C ILE A 22 2.21 -12.91 14.01
N ILE A 23 1.10 -12.41 13.44
CA ILE A 23 -0.22 -13.03 13.57
C ILE A 23 -0.23 -14.42 12.93
N LEU A 24 0.33 -14.57 11.72
CA LEU A 24 0.44 -15.85 11.04
C LEU A 24 1.27 -16.86 11.84
N ASN A 25 2.41 -16.43 12.41
CA ASN A 25 3.22 -17.27 13.28
C ASN A 25 2.44 -17.75 14.53
N ILE A 26 1.66 -16.88 15.14
CA ILE A 26 0.84 -17.26 16.29
C ILE A 26 -0.27 -18.23 15.85
N ALA A 27 -0.89 -18.00 14.68
CA ALA A 27 -1.90 -18.90 14.15
C ALA A 27 -1.35 -20.30 13.83
N ARG A 28 -0.11 -20.40 13.34
CA ARG A 28 0.58 -21.69 13.15
C ARG A 28 0.79 -22.44 14.47
N LEU A 29 1.11 -21.71 15.55
CA LEU A 29 1.37 -22.30 16.87
C LEU A 29 0.11 -22.64 17.66
N LYS A 30 -0.91 -21.77 17.61
CA LYS A 30 -2.12 -21.84 18.44
C LYS A 30 -3.39 -22.24 17.69
N GLY A 31 -3.31 -22.33 16.37
CA GLY A 31 -4.44 -22.62 15.50
C GLY A 31 -5.30 -21.39 15.16
N ARG A 32 -6.15 -21.55 14.15
CA ARG A 32 -7.08 -20.51 13.66
C ARG A 32 -7.98 -19.92 14.76
N ALA A 33 -8.36 -20.76 15.74
CA ALA A 33 -9.25 -20.35 16.84
C ALA A 33 -8.70 -19.16 17.65
N PHE A 34 -7.37 -18.98 17.71
CA PHE A 34 -6.76 -17.83 18.37
C PHE A 34 -7.16 -16.50 17.72
N LEU A 35 -7.41 -16.49 16.41
CA LEU A 35 -7.76 -15.30 15.64
C LEU A 35 -9.24 -14.89 15.80
N GLY A 36 -10.06 -15.72 16.48
CA GLY A 36 -11.46 -15.42 16.76
C GLY A 36 -12.25 -15.15 15.49
N ASP A 37 -12.87 -13.97 15.42
CA ASP A 37 -13.76 -13.55 14.34
C ASP A 37 -13.04 -12.74 13.24
N LEU A 38 -11.72 -12.77 13.18
CA LEU A 38 -10.94 -12.01 12.20
C LEU A 38 -11.23 -12.50 10.77
N GLU A 39 -11.75 -11.60 9.93
CA GLU A 39 -12.15 -11.87 8.54
C GLU A 39 -11.38 -11.03 7.54
N LEU A 40 -10.91 -9.83 7.95
CA LEU A 40 -10.25 -8.87 7.08
C LEU A 40 -8.99 -8.29 7.72
N ILE A 41 -7.90 -8.28 6.98
CA ILE A 41 -6.70 -7.51 7.29
C ILE A 41 -6.48 -6.49 6.18
N MET A 42 -6.48 -5.20 6.54
CA MET A 42 -6.02 -4.14 5.67
C MET A 42 -4.53 -3.93 5.91
N CYS A 43 -3.72 -4.24 4.92
CA CYS A 43 -2.27 -4.20 5.00
C CYS A 43 -1.70 -3.14 4.06
N GLY A 44 -0.82 -2.28 4.56
CA GLY A 44 -0.23 -1.20 3.79
C GLY A 44 1.10 -0.74 4.38
N ALA A 45 1.57 0.42 3.92
CA ALA A 45 2.85 1.04 4.27
C ALA A 45 4.11 0.30 3.75
N ALA A 46 3.97 -0.90 3.19
CA ALA A 46 5.05 -1.66 2.54
C ALA A 46 4.43 -2.73 1.62
N PRO A 47 5.16 -3.24 0.63
CA PRO A 47 4.72 -4.37 -0.19
C PRO A 47 4.38 -5.59 0.68
N VAL A 48 3.26 -6.25 0.36
CA VAL A 48 2.79 -7.44 1.08
C VAL A 48 3.33 -8.69 0.37
N PRO A 49 4.11 -9.53 1.07
CA PRO A 49 4.63 -10.75 0.46
C PRO A 49 3.49 -11.69 0.00
N PRO A 50 3.55 -12.26 -1.22
CA PRO A 50 2.53 -13.18 -1.74
C PRO A 50 2.26 -14.37 -0.82
N ARG A 51 3.28 -14.83 -0.09
CA ARG A 51 3.14 -15.89 0.91
C ARG A 51 2.16 -15.52 2.03
N GLN A 52 2.21 -14.28 2.52
CA GLN A 52 1.29 -13.83 3.57
C GLN A 52 -0.14 -13.74 3.07
N MET A 53 -0.33 -13.34 1.80
CA MET A 53 -1.65 -13.35 1.16
C MET A 53 -2.23 -14.76 1.08
N ALA A 54 -1.41 -15.73 0.64
CA ALA A 54 -1.80 -17.13 0.54
C ALA A 54 -2.16 -17.72 1.91
N GLU A 55 -1.34 -17.51 2.93
CA GLU A 55 -1.59 -18.02 4.27
C GLU A 55 -2.83 -17.40 4.93
N CYS A 56 -3.05 -16.10 4.76
CA CYS A 56 -4.29 -15.46 5.23
C CYS A 56 -5.52 -16.11 4.60
N ARG A 57 -5.48 -16.39 3.30
CA ARG A 57 -6.54 -17.06 2.57
C ARG A 57 -6.82 -18.47 3.12
N GLU A 58 -5.78 -19.27 3.36
CA GLU A 58 -5.92 -20.60 3.97
C GLU A 58 -6.60 -20.54 5.34
N LEU A 59 -6.40 -19.45 6.08
CA LEU A 59 -7.06 -19.17 7.35
C LEU A 59 -8.47 -18.58 7.20
N GLY A 60 -8.98 -18.39 5.98
CA GLY A 60 -10.26 -17.75 5.71
C GLY A 60 -10.28 -16.25 6.01
N ILE A 61 -9.13 -15.58 5.90
CA ILE A 61 -8.97 -14.13 6.12
C ILE A 61 -8.68 -13.47 4.79
N THR A 62 -9.47 -12.47 4.43
CA THR A 62 -9.17 -11.59 3.29
C THR A 62 -8.03 -10.64 3.68
N LEU A 63 -6.94 -10.66 2.92
CA LEU A 63 -5.90 -9.66 3.05
C LEU A 63 -6.04 -8.64 1.93
N CYS A 64 -6.36 -7.39 2.29
CA CYS A 64 -6.40 -6.25 1.37
C CYS A 64 -5.04 -5.58 1.36
N ALA A 65 -4.42 -5.48 0.19
CA ALA A 65 -3.22 -4.66 0.00
C ALA A 65 -3.64 -3.22 -0.35
N GLY A 66 -3.20 -2.25 0.45
CA GLY A 66 -3.58 -0.85 0.30
C GLY A 66 -2.38 0.05 0.03
N TYR A 67 -2.57 1.04 -0.84
CA TYR A 67 -1.62 2.13 -1.05
C TYR A 67 -2.19 3.44 -0.53
N GLY A 68 -1.33 4.22 0.07
CA GLY A 68 -1.67 5.55 0.53
C GLY A 68 -0.51 6.26 1.21
N LEU A 69 -0.73 7.54 1.48
CA LEU A 69 0.27 8.44 2.06
C LEU A 69 -0.38 9.25 3.18
N THR A 70 0.41 9.66 4.13
CA THR A 70 -0.02 10.54 5.24
C THR A 70 -0.64 11.83 4.70
N GLU A 71 -0.07 12.36 3.63
CA GLU A 71 -0.50 13.57 2.93
C GLU A 71 -1.88 13.43 2.26
N CYS A 72 -2.35 12.21 2.07
CA CYS A 72 -3.65 11.88 1.46
C CYS A 72 -4.59 11.13 2.43
N ALA A 73 -4.53 11.45 3.72
CA ALA A 73 -5.35 10.82 4.76
C ALA A 73 -5.28 9.29 4.77
N ASN A 74 -4.11 8.75 4.45
CA ASN A 74 -3.70 7.37 4.60
C ASN A 74 -4.04 6.41 3.46
N LEU A 75 -5.26 6.39 2.91
CA LEU A 75 -5.64 5.42 1.89
C LEU A 75 -6.06 6.09 0.58
N THR A 76 -5.41 5.70 -0.50
CA THR A 76 -5.69 6.14 -1.87
C THR A 76 -6.28 5.01 -2.70
N SER A 77 -5.79 3.79 -2.53
CA SER A 77 -6.30 2.61 -3.23
C SER A 77 -6.33 1.37 -2.35
N GLY A 78 -7.07 0.36 -2.77
CA GLY A 78 -7.14 -0.92 -2.07
C GLY A 78 -7.42 -2.09 -2.99
N ASN A 79 -6.67 -3.17 -2.80
CA ASN A 79 -6.82 -4.43 -3.48
C ASN A 79 -7.44 -5.46 -2.53
N TYR A 80 -8.73 -5.75 -2.73
CA TYR A 80 -9.48 -6.76 -2.00
C TYR A 80 -9.48 -8.13 -2.71
N ASP A 81 -8.88 -8.23 -3.88
CA ASP A 81 -8.78 -9.45 -4.70
C ASP A 81 -7.30 -9.76 -5.00
N THR A 82 -6.54 -9.91 -3.91
CA THR A 82 -5.09 -10.19 -3.97
C THR A 82 -4.77 -11.55 -4.62
N ASP A 83 -5.78 -12.41 -4.80
CA ASP A 83 -5.64 -13.67 -5.51
C ASP A 83 -5.51 -13.49 -7.01
N LYS A 84 -6.22 -12.49 -7.54
CA LYS A 84 -6.26 -12.20 -8.97
C LYS A 84 -5.06 -11.38 -9.42
N LYS A 85 -4.72 -10.38 -8.60
CA LYS A 85 -3.71 -9.37 -8.89
C LYS A 85 -2.85 -9.10 -7.65
N PRO A 86 -2.02 -10.07 -7.20
CA PRO A 86 -1.27 -9.95 -5.93
C PRO A 86 -0.29 -8.78 -5.90
N GLU A 87 0.19 -8.33 -7.06
CA GLU A 87 1.17 -7.23 -7.19
C GLU A 87 0.50 -5.85 -7.28
N SER A 88 -0.82 -5.81 -7.53
CA SER A 88 -1.55 -4.55 -7.65
C SER A 88 -1.94 -3.98 -6.29
N MET A 89 -1.95 -2.66 -6.19
CA MET A 89 -2.53 -1.93 -5.04
C MET A 89 -4.05 -1.70 -5.21
N GLY A 90 -4.69 -2.39 -6.17
CA GLY A 90 -6.13 -2.36 -6.40
C GLY A 90 -6.61 -1.19 -7.22
N HIS A 91 -7.76 -0.65 -6.85
CA HIS A 91 -8.39 0.47 -7.52
C HIS A 91 -8.36 1.71 -6.62
N ILE A 92 -8.29 2.87 -7.27
CA ILE A 92 -8.41 4.15 -6.57
C ILE A 92 -9.80 4.24 -5.91
N TYR A 93 -9.82 4.66 -4.64
CA TYR A 93 -11.08 4.89 -3.93
C TYR A 93 -11.88 6.02 -4.56
N PRO A 94 -13.22 5.95 -4.55
CA PRO A 94 -14.09 7.00 -5.08
C PRO A 94 -13.81 8.35 -4.41
N GLU A 95 -14.23 9.43 -5.10
CA GLU A 95 -14.10 10.82 -4.65
C GLU A 95 -12.68 11.39 -4.68
N GLN A 96 -11.70 10.60 -5.10
CA GLN A 96 -10.36 11.06 -5.44
C GLN A 96 -10.20 11.18 -6.95
N GLN A 97 -9.48 12.19 -7.39
CA GLN A 97 -9.04 12.33 -8.77
C GLN A 97 -7.56 11.98 -8.83
N VAL A 98 -7.17 11.24 -9.85
CA VAL A 98 -5.78 10.89 -10.08
C VAL A 98 -5.38 11.19 -11.52
N LYS A 99 -4.12 11.51 -11.73
CA LYS A 99 -3.48 11.59 -13.05
C LYS A 99 -2.05 11.11 -12.94
N VAL A 100 -1.50 10.66 -14.06
CA VAL A 100 -0.08 10.31 -14.17
C VAL A 100 0.62 11.39 -14.99
N VAL A 101 1.69 11.96 -14.44
CA VAL A 101 2.51 12.98 -15.10
C VAL A 101 3.96 12.49 -15.09
N ASP A 102 4.50 12.23 -16.26
CA ASP A 102 5.86 11.67 -16.42
C ASP A 102 6.10 10.40 -15.56
N GLY A 103 5.08 9.55 -15.46
CA GLY A 103 5.10 8.32 -14.64
C GLY A 103 4.73 8.53 -13.18
N GLU A 104 4.74 9.76 -12.67
CA GLU A 104 4.40 10.08 -11.29
C GLU A 104 2.88 10.16 -11.06
N LEU A 105 2.42 9.52 -9.99
CA LEU A 105 1.03 9.66 -9.53
C LEU A 105 0.80 11.03 -8.89
N TRP A 106 -0.19 11.75 -9.38
CA TRP A 106 -0.69 12.97 -8.76
C TRP A 106 -2.12 12.75 -8.29
N ILE A 107 -2.43 13.23 -7.07
CA ILE A 107 -3.72 13.02 -6.41
C ILE A 107 -4.37 14.37 -6.09
N LYS A 108 -5.69 14.46 -6.28
CA LYS A 108 -6.50 15.61 -5.90
C LYS A 108 -7.80 15.12 -5.25
N GLY A 109 -8.20 15.74 -4.15
CA GLY A 109 -9.41 15.41 -3.42
C GLY A 109 -9.43 16.06 -2.04
N ASP A 110 -10.53 15.90 -1.34
CA ASP A 110 -10.72 16.44 0.01
C ASP A 110 -9.85 15.76 1.06
N ASN A 111 -9.28 14.59 0.70
CA ASN A 111 -8.34 13.83 1.51
C ASN A 111 -6.90 14.36 1.43
N VAL A 112 -6.59 15.23 0.46
CA VAL A 112 -5.25 15.82 0.32
C VAL A 112 -5.00 16.84 1.42
N MET A 113 -3.82 16.79 2.04
CA MET A 113 -3.38 17.73 3.07
C MET A 113 -3.45 19.17 2.58
N LYS A 114 -3.59 20.13 3.50
CA LYS A 114 -3.53 21.55 3.17
C LYS A 114 -2.09 22.03 2.98
N GLU A 115 -1.21 21.61 3.89
CA GLU A 115 0.19 22.03 3.90
C GLU A 115 1.02 21.19 4.87
N TYR A 116 2.34 21.24 4.75
CA TYR A 116 3.26 20.81 5.80
C TYR A 116 3.36 21.92 6.88
N TYR A 117 3.27 21.52 8.13
CA TYR A 117 3.27 22.46 9.25
C TYR A 117 4.58 23.29 9.31
N LYS A 118 4.43 24.62 9.18
CA LYS A 118 5.54 25.59 9.17
C LYS A 118 6.62 25.35 8.09
N ASP A 119 6.24 24.68 7.00
CA ASP A 119 7.15 24.40 5.89
C ASP A 119 6.49 24.75 4.53
N PRO A 120 6.38 26.05 4.23
CA PRO A 120 5.77 26.50 2.98
C PRO A 120 6.60 26.16 1.75
N GLU A 121 7.92 26.06 1.88
CA GLU A 121 8.81 25.74 0.76
C GLU A 121 8.56 24.32 0.27
N HIS A 122 8.61 23.33 1.17
CA HIS A 122 8.31 21.93 0.85
C HIS A 122 6.85 21.74 0.41
N THR A 123 5.92 22.50 0.99
CA THR A 123 4.51 22.48 0.57
C THR A 123 4.38 22.90 -0.90
N ALA A 124 5.06 23.98 -1.31
CA ALA A 124 5.02 24.48 -2.68
C ALA A 124 5.67 23.52 -3.69
N GLU A 125 6.61 22.69 -3.27
CA GLU A 125 7.25 21.68 -4.14
C GLU A 125 6.25 20.55 -4.50
N VAL A 126 5.41 20.15 -3.55
CA VAL A 126 4.54 18.97 -3.68
C VAL A 126 3.08 19.28 -3.99
N LEU A 127 2.63 20.52 -3.80
CA LEU A 127 1.25 20.94 -4.10
C LEU A 127 1.23 21.95 -5.27
N GLU A 128 0.47 21.62 -6.31
CA GLU A 128 0.29 22.46 -7.49
C GLU A 128 -1.19 22.44 -7.92
N ASP A 129 -1.86 23.57 -7.87
CA ASP A 129 -3.27 23.74 -8.27
C ASP A 129 -4.24 22.72 -7.62
N GLY A 130 -3.95 22.36 -6.36
CA GLY A 130 -4.71 21.38 -5.59
C GLY A 130 -4.37 19.94 -5.92
N TRP A 131 -3.36 19.68 -6.75
CA TRP A 131 -2.79 18.38 -7.00
C TRP A 131 -1.59 18.13 -6.08
N PHE A 132 -1.58 16.99 -5.43
CA PHE A 132 -0.45 16.51 -4.64
C PHE A 132 0.42 15.59 -5.49
N LYS A 133 1.70 15.92 -5.58
CA LYS A 133 2.75 15.15 -6.26
C LYS A 133 3.27 14.09 -5.29
N THR A 134 2.98 12.84 -5.54
CA THR A 134 3.26 11.76 -4.55
C THR A 134 4.73 11.37 -4.49
N GLY A 135 5.48 11.61 -5.55
CA GLY A 135 6.82 11.08 -5.74
C GLY A 135 6.86 9.58 -6.06
N ASP A 136 5.70 8.93 -6.17
CA ASP A 136 5.60 7.52 -6.51
C ASP A 136 5.34 7.34 -8.00
N LEU A 137 6.09 6.45 -8.63
CA LEU A 137 5.91 6.05 -10.02
C LEU A 137 4.88 4.93 -10.08
N VAL A 138 3.96 5.04 -11.03
CA VAL A 138 2.84 4.11 -11.15
C VAL A 138 2.51 3.77 -12.59
N GLU A 139 1.89 2.61 -12.76
CA GLU A 139 1.22 2.19 -13.98
C GLU A 139 -0.21 1.77 -13.68
N PHE A 140 -1.09 1.90 -14.67
CA PHE A 140 -2.45 1.38 -14.65
C PHE A 140 -2.62 0.36 -15.76
N ASP A 141 -3.24 -0.77 -15.47
CA ASP A 141 -3.65 -1.70 -16.52
C ASP A 141 -4.99 -1.28 -17.18
N ASP A 142 -5.40 -2.02 -18.22
CA ASP A 142 -6.63 -1.75 -18.99
C ASP A 142 -7.93 -1.81 -18.14
N ASN A 143 -7.85 -2.28 -16.91
CA ASN A 143 -8.97 -2.38 -15.98
C ASN A 143 -8.81 -1.47 -14.76
N ASP A 144 -7.99 -0.43 -14.87
CA ASP A 144 -7.73 0.57 -13.82
C ASP A 144 -7.13 0.01 -12.52
N TRP A 145 -6.43 -1.13 -12.59
CA TRP A 145 -5.62 -1.61 -11.48
C TRP A 145 -4.31 -0.83 -11.43
N ILE A 146 -3.99 -0.29 -10.25
CA ILE A 146 -2.76 0.49 -10.03
C ILE A 146 -1.61 -0.39 -9.54
N TYR A 147 -0.44 -0.19 -10.12
CA TYR A 147 0.84 -0.82 -9.75
C TYR A 147 1.84 0.26 -9.38
N ILE A 148 2.55 0.09 -8.26
CA ILE A 148 3.64 0.97 -7.86
C ILE A 148 4.92 0.42 -8.49
N THR A 149 5.57 1.19 -9.35
CA THR A 149 6.77 0.77 -10.08
C THR A 149 8.06 1.34 -9.49
N GLY A 150 7.95 2.28 -8.56
CA GLY A 150 9.11 2.83 -7.85
C GLY A 150 8.83 4.18 -7.20
N ARG A 151 9.92 4.83 -6.75
CA ARG A 151 9.89 6.19 -6.21
C ARG A 151 10.89 7.08 -6.91
N ILE A 152 10.49 8.30 -7.27
CA ILE A 152 11.37 9.27 -7.96
C ILE A 152 12.65 9.51 -7.17
N LYS A 153 12.57 9.65 -5.84
CA LYS A 153 13.73 9.89 -4.98
C LYS A 153 14.69 8.69 -4.86
N ASN A 154 14.23 7.50 -5.21
CA ASN A 154 15.02 6.27 -5.13
C ASN A 154 15.69 5.91 -6.46
N LEU A 155 15.31 6.55 -7.58
CA LEU A 155 15.85 6.23 -8.88
C LEU A 155 17.38 6.33 -8.92
N ILE A 156 18.00 5.27 -9.40
CA ILE A 156 19.45 5.22 -9.65
C ILE A 156 19.68 5.71 -11.08
N ILE A 157 20.40 6.82 -11.21
CA ILE A 157 20.77 7.35 -12.52
C ILE A 157 22.08 6.69 -12.96
N LEU A 158 21.98 5.84 -13.98
CA LEU A 158 23.16 5.18 -14.57
C LEU A 158 24.02 6.19 -15.35
N PRO A 159 25.32 5.89 -15.59
CA PRO A 159 26.22 6.77 -16.35
C PRO A 159 25.75 7.06 -17.80
N ASN A 160 24.89 6.22 -18.36
CA ASN A 160 24.26 6.43 -19.67
C ASN A 160 23.00 7.32 -19.63
N GLY A 161 22.62 7.82 -18.44
CA GLY A 161 21.44 8.65 -18.24
C GLY A 161 20.12 7.88 -18.06
N GLU A 162 20.18 6.57 -18.02
CA GLU A 162 19.03 5.70 -17.77
C GLU A 162 18.68 5.71 -16.28
N ASN A 163 17.36 5.80 -15.97
CA ASN A 163 16.85 5.72 -14.62
C ASN A 163 16.42 4.27 -14.33
N VAL A 164 16.94 3.71 -13.26
CA VAL A 164 16.60 2.35 -12.80
C VAL A 164 16.02 2.43 -11.39
N SER A 165 14.86 1.83 -11.18
CA SER A 165 14.27 1.69 -9.85
C SER A 165 15.02 0.60 -9.07
N PRO A 166 15.46 0.85 -7.82
CA PRO A 166 15.99 -0.20 -6.96
C PRO A 166 15.01 -1.36 -6.80
N GLU A 167 13.72 -1.08 -6.76
CA GLU A 167 12.64 -2.04 -6.63
C GLU A 167 12.66 -3.06 -7.79
N GLU A 168 12.88 -2.62 -9.04
CA GLU A 168 13.03 -3.50 -10.21
C GLU A 168 14.23 -4.44 -10.09
N ILE A 169 15.31 -3.98 -9.45
CA ILE A 169 16.49 -4.80 -9.23
C ILE A 169 16.22 -5.82 -8.12
N GLU A 170 15.57 -5.40 -7.04
CA GLU A 170 15.25 -6.26 -5.89
C GLU A 170 14.31 -7.41 -6.27
N GLU A 171 13.33 -7.17 -7.14
CA GLU A 171 12.42 -8.21 -7.64
C GLU A 171 13.14 -9.35 -8.38
N LEU A 172 14.33 -9.10 -8.95
CA LEU A 172 15.13 -10.15 -9.60
C LEU A 172 15.76 -11.15 -8.61
N PHE A 173 15.73 -10.87 -7.31
CA PHE A 173 16.33 -11.69 -6.27
C PHE A 173 15.32 -12.47 -5.41
N TYR A 174 14.03 -12.33 -5.70
CA TYR A 174 12.94 -13.07 -5.03
C TYR A 174 12.17 -13.97 -5.98
#